data_1ce4a527f0f46b2bdbf57f6742eeb0f9
#
_entry.id   1ce4a527f0f46b2bdbf57f6742eeb0f9
#
_cell.length_a   1.000
_cell.length_b   1.000
_cell.length_c   1.000
_cell.angle_alpha   90.00
_cell.angle_beta   90.00
_cell.angle_gamma   90.00
#
_symmetry.space_group_name_H-M   'P 1'
#
loop_
_entity.id
_entity.type
_entity.pdbx_description
1 polymer ?
#
loop_
_entity_poly.entity_id
_entity_poly.type
_entity_poly.pdbx_seq_one_letter_code
_entity_poly.pdbx_strand_id
1 'polypeptide(L)'
;MRNNDFTFILEAGVNHDGNLDLALELVRQASRTGADYIKFQTYSASKIAATTSPSYWDLNEESTTSQIELFSKYDGFSQEDYLNLAKECDRQNIGFMTTCFDVDWVEQLDSIIPMYKVASADITNFQLLECIAKKNKPIILSTGAATLLEIRSALDLLAKFNSHPVTLLHCVLNYPTPAENAALGRIKVLADSFPNLTLGYSDHTKPKDSSQAIQMAYNFGARVFEKHFTWNTLATGNDHYHSFGEIEATKMIASLKNAAVMEDFDEASFVKNQVSARSFARRGLYAVKKLTAGHVITANDVIPLRPPIGEEGFGGNEFFDLIGKRLNSDVPEDSPFLRSYFA
;
A
#
# COMPACT_ATOMS: atom_id res chain seq x y z
N MET A 1 17.75 5.09 7.45
CA MET A 1 16.56 4.23 7.21
C MET A 1 15.81 4.90 6.07
N ARG A 2 15.52 4.19 4.99
CA ARG A 2 14.63 4.73 3.96
C ARG A 2 13.24 4.77 4.59
N ASN A 3 12.66 5.96 4.76
CA ASN A 3 11.25 6.09 5.12
C ASN A 3 10.40 5.63 3.91
N ASN A 4 10.25 4.32 3.76
CA ASN A 4 9.17 3.81 2.94
C ASN A 4 7.96 3.74 3.87
N ASP A 5 6.92 4.50 3.58
CA ASP A 5 5.67 4.44 4.34
C ASP A 5 4.91 3.12 4.15
N PHE A 6 5.49 2.16 3.42
CA PHE A 6 4.92 0.84 3.16
C PHE A 6 5.99 -0.24 2.97
N THR A 7 5.58 -1.49 3.11
CA THR A 7 6.36 -2.71 2.80
C THR A 7 5.75 -3.42 1.60
N PHE A 8 6.57 -3.84 0.63
CA PHE A 8 6.13 -4.62 -0.53
C PHE A 8 6.79 -6.00 -0.56
N ILE A 9 5.96 -7.05 -0.58
CA ILE A 9 6.35 -8.45 -0.59
C ILE A 9 6.02 -9.04 -1.95
N LEU A 10 7.01 -9.58 -2.64
CA LEU A 10 6.83 -10.35 -3.86
C LEU A 10 6.70 -11.83 -3.52
N GLU A 11 5.52 -12.41 -3.75
CA GLU A 11 5.22 -13.82 -3.51
C GLU A 11 5.67 -14.66 -4.71
N ALA A 12 6.88 -15.20 -4.64
CA ALA A 12 7.32 -16.22 -5.61
C ALA A 12 6.51 -17.52 -5.44
N GLY A 13 6.06 -17.79 -4.22
CA GLY A 13 5.27 -18.98 -3.93
C GLY A 13 5.99 -20.25 -4.37
N VAL A 14 5.40 -20.96 -5.32
CA VAL A 14 5.97 -22.13 -6.00
C VAL A 14 6.23 -21.90 -7.50
N ASN A 15 6.21 -20.64 -7.96
CA ASN A 15 6.49 -20.26 -9.37
C ASN A 15 7.93 -20.53 -9.81
N HIS A 16 8.70 -21.19 -8.99
CA HIS A 16 10.00 -21.77 -9.33
C HIS A 16 9.89 -23.19 -9.94
N ASP A 17 8.69 -23.74 -10.07
CA ASP A 17 8.41 -25.04 -10.73
C ASP A 17 9.28 -26.21 -10.18
N GLY A 18 9.58 -26.19 -8.87
CA GLY A 18 10.46 -27.19 -8.23
C GLY A 18 11.94 -27.09 -8.59
N ASN A 19 12.37 -26.03 -9.27
CA ASN A 19 13.75 -25.82 -9.73
C ASN A 19 14.44 -24.75 -8.87
N LEU A 20 15.54 -25.15 -8.17
CA LEU A 20 16.30 -24.25 -7.29
C LEU A 20 16.99 -23.11 -8.07
N ASP A 21 17.54 -23.37 -9.25
CA ASP A 21 18.20 -22.32 -10.05
C ASP A 21 17.20 -21.25 -10.46
N LEU A 22 15.97 -21.65 -10.79
CA LEU A 22 14.89 -20.74 -11.12
C LEU A 22 14.43 -19.95 -9.88
N ALA A 23 14.36 -20.58 -8.70
CA ALA A 23 14.08 -19.91 -7.45
C ALA A 23 15.14 -18.86 -7.09
N LEU A 24 16.43 -19.17 -7.30
CA LEU A 24 17.53 -18.21 -7.15
C LEU A 24 17.44 -17.05 -8.14
N GLU A 25 17.01 -17.32 -9.38
CA GLU A 25 16.80 -16.26 -10.38
C GLU A 25 15.62 -15.35 -9.99
N LEU A 26 14.53 -15.90 -9.45
CA LEU A 26 13.42 -15.11 -8.89
C LEU A 26 13.90 -14.16 -7.80
N VAL A 27 14.82 -14.58 -6.92
CA VAL A 27 15.44 -13.68 -5.91
C VAL A 27 16.16 -12.52 -6.61
N ARG A 28 16.96 -12.79 -7.64
CA ARG A 28 17.70 -11.75 -8.38
C ARG A 28 16.77 -10.78 -9.10
N GLN A 29 15.70 -11.30 -9.73
CA GLN A 29 14.69 -10.45 -10.37
C GLN A 29 13.96 -9.59 -9.36
N ALA A 30 13.50 -10.17 -8.25
CA ALA A 30 12.80 -9.45 -7.18
C ALA A 30 13.65 -8.31 -6.59
N SER A 31 14.96 -8.54 -6.38
CA SER A 31 15.87 -7.53 -5.83
C SER A 31 15.98 -6.25 -6.68
N ARG A 32 15.80 -6.38 -8.01
CA ARG A 32 15.84 -5.23 -8.95
C ARG A 32 14.59 -4.41 -8.97
N THR A 33 13.46 -4.92 -8.45
CA THR A 33 12.17 -4.22 -8.45
C THR A 33 12.07 -3.11 -7.42
N GLY A 34 12.89 -3.18 -6.37
CA GLY A 34 12.80 -2.32 -5.19
C GLY A 34 11.80 -2.80 -4.14
N ALA A 35 11.37 -4.07 -4.21
CA ALA A 35 10.62 -4.76 -3.16
C ALA A 35 11.46 -4.94 -1.90
N ASP A 36 10.78 -5.04 -0.75
CA ASP A 36 11.43 -5.24 0.55
C ASP A 36 11.72 -6.71 0.80
N TYR A 37 10.83 -7.59 0.35
CA TYR A 37 10.91 -9.04 0.57
C TYR A 37 10.54 -9.82 -0.68
N ILE A 38 11.18 -11.01 -0.84
CA ILE A 38 10.67 -12.09 -1.65
C ILE A 38 10.22 -13.24 -0.75
N LYS A 39 9.05 -13.82 -1.05
CA LYS A 39 8.45 -14.87 -0.23
C LYS A 39 8.22 -16.14 -1.03
N PHE A 40 8.50 -17.27 -0.41
CA PHE A 40 8.27 -18.62 -0.93
C PHE A 40 7.17 -19.33 -0.13
N GLN A 41 6.82 -20.52 -0.55
CA GLN A 41 5.93 -21.43 0.16
C GLN A 41 6.71 -22.68 0.57
N THR A 42 6.54 -23.11 1.81
CA THR A 42 7.26 -24.27 2.36
C THR A 42 6.27 -25.21 3.01
N TYR A 43 6.16 -26.41 2.50
CA TYR A 43 5.21 -27.41 2.97
C TYR A 43 5.63 -28.83 2.61
N SER A 44 5.00 -29.79 3.28
CA SER A 44 4.93 -31.19 2.86
C SER A 44 3.50 -31.46 2.39
N ALA A 45 3.29 -31.84 1.15
CA ALA A 45 1.95 -31.97 0.56
C ALA A 45 0.99 -32.85 1.41
N SER A 46 1.52 -33.96 1.96
CA SER A 46 0.77 -34.86 2.84
C SER A 46 0.36 -34.27 4.20
N LYS A 47 0.89 -33.09 4.57
CA LYS A 47 0.55 -32.39 5.83
C LYS A 47 -0.41 -31.23 5.64
N ILE A 48 -0.66 -30.83 4.39
CA ILE A 48 -1.58 -29.72 4.09
C ILE A 48 -2.83 -30.16 3.33
N ALA A 49 -2.82 -31.30 2.64
CA ALA A 49 -3.95 -31.76 1.85
C ALA A 49 -4.25 -33.25 2.11
N ALA A 50 -5.54 -33.55 2.33
CA ALA A 50 -6.02 -34.93 2.37
C ALA A 50 -5.99 -35.55 0.97
N THR A 51 -5.83 -36.87 0.89
CA THR A 51 -5.78 -37.59 -0.40
C THR A 51 -7.02 -37.42 -1.26
N THR A 52 -8.14 -37.02 -0.68
CA THR A 52 -9.44 -36.80 -1.35
C THR A 52 -9.77 -35.32 -1.55
N SER A 53 -8.84 -34.40 -1.26
CA SER A 53 -9.12 -32.96 -1.39
C SER A 53 -9.27 -32.54 -2.85
N PRO A 54 -10.43 -31.92 -3.23
CA PRO A 54 -10.67 -31.47 -4.60
C PRO A 54 -9.93 -30.16 -4.90
N SER A 55 -9.76 -29.87 -6.18
CA SER A 55 -9.34 -28.53 -6.63
C SER A 55 -10.38 -27.45 -6.29
N TYR A 56 -9.94 -26.20 -6.09
CA TYR A 56 -10.81 -25.01 -5.91
C TYR A 56 -10.36 -23.83 -6.79
N TRP A 57 -9.39 -24.06 -7.68
CA TRP A 57 -8.88 -23.11 -8.66
C TRP A 57 -9.53 -23.30 -10.03
N ASP A 58 -9.24 -22.40 -10.98
CA ASP A 58 -9.71 -22.50 -12.36
C ASP A 58 -8.95 -23.60 -13.10
N LEU A 59 -9.65 -24.68 -13.46
CA LEU A 59 -9.08 -25.83 -14.18
C LEU A 59 -8.63 -25.51 -15.62
N ASN A 60 -9.00 -24.35 -16.16
CA ASN A 60 -8.47 -23.91 -17.45
C ASN A 60 -7.05 -23.34 -17.31
N GLU A 61 -6.71 -22.80 -16.15
CA GLU A 61 -5.39 -22.22 -15.86
C GLU A 61 -4.45 -23.30 -15.24
N GLU A 62 -4.94 -24.13 -14.31
CA GLU A 62 -4.23 -25.27 -13.72
C GLU A 62 -5.12 -26.53 -13.79
N SER A 63 -4.76 -27.48 -14.62
CA SER A 63 -5.59 -28.66 -14.94
C SER A 63 -5.65 -29.75 -13.88
N THR A 64 -4.83 -29.66 -12.83
CA THR A 64 -4.79 -30.63 -11.73
C THR A 64 -6.10 -30.60 -10.94
N THR A 65 -6.75 -31.74 -10.73
CA THR A 65 -8.06 -31.85 -10.09
C THR A 65 -8.02 -32.15 -8.59
N SER A 66 -6.83 -32.35 -8.03
CA SER A 66 -6.60 -32.70 -6.63
C SER A 66 -5.55 -31.79 -6.00
N GLN A 67 -5.84 -31.28 -4.78
CA GLN A 67 -4.90 -30.45 -4.03
C GLN A 67 -3.62 -31.21 -3.68
N ILE A 68 -3.74 -32.46 -3.20
CA ILE A 68 -2.57 -33.28 -2.86
C ILE A 68 -1.69 -33.52 -4.08
N GLU A 69 -2.29 -33.73 -5.25
CA GLU A 69 -1.53 -33.93 -6.50
C GLU A 69 -0.80 -32.63 -6.92
N LEU A 70 -1.48 -31.48 -6.84
CA LEU A 70 -0.84 -30.19 -7.16
C LEU A 70 0.32 -29.90 -6.22
N PHE A 71 0.09 -29.99 -4.92
CA PHE A 71 1.14 -29.68 -3.93
C PHE A 71 2.34 -30.63 -4.02
N SER A 72 2.10 -31.92 -4.31
CA SER A 72 3.20 -32.89 -4.50
C SER A 72 4.12 -32.61 -5.70
N LYS A 73 3.71 -31.72 -6.63
CA LYS A 73 4.58 -31.31 -7.73
C LYS A 73 5.74 -30.43 -7.25
N TYR A 74 5.55 -29.69 -6.14
CA TYR A 74 6.41 -28.57 -5.76
C TYR A 74 6.94 -28.66 -4.31
N ASP A 75 6.71 -29.75 -3.59
CA ASP A 75 7.20 -29.94 -2.19
C ASP A 75 8.60 -30.57 -2.09
N GLY A 76 9.35 -30.52 -3.19
CA GLY A 76 10.66 -31.20 -3.31
C GLY A 76 11.85 -30.43 -2.71
N PHE A 77 11.70 -29.19 -2.23
CA PHE A 77 12.83 -28.46 -1.66
C PHE A 77 13.19 -28.95 -0.26
N SER A 78 14.49 -29.11 -0.04
CA SER A 78 15.07 -29.44 1.25
C SER A 78 15.28 -28.20 2.11
N GLN A 79 15.57 -28.39 3.41
CA GLN A 79 16.01 -27.31 4.29
C GLN A 79 17.22 -26.55 3.74
N GLU A 80 18.18 -27.27 3.13
CA GLU A 80 19.39 -26.67 2.56
C GLU A 80 19.06 -25.75 1.38
N ASP A 81 18.05 -26.08 0.57
CA ASP A 81 17.60 -25.23 -0.54
C ASP A 81 17.05 -23.89 -0.01
N TYR A 82 16.23 -23.90 1.04
CA TYR A 82 15.74 -22.67 1.67
C TYR A 82 16.87 -21.86 2.34
N LEU A 83 17.86 -22.52 2.94
CA LEU A 83 19.06 -21.84 3.44
C LEU A 83 19.85 -21.18 2.31
N ASN A 84 19.93 -21.80 1.14
CA ASN A 84 20.59 -21.22 -0.04
C ASN A 84 19.80 -20.03 -0.59
N LEU A 85 18.46 -20.10 -0.60
CA LEU A 85 17.60 -18.97 -0.98
C LEU A 85 17.78 -17.79 -0.02
N ALA A 86 17.80 -18.02 1.28
CA ALA A 86 18.04 -16.97 2.28
C ALA A 86 19.41 -16.30 2.09
N LYS A 87 20.47 -17.08 1.85
CA LYS A 87 21.81 -16.54 1.57
C LYS A 87 21.85 -15.73 0.25
N GLU A 88 21.09 -16.15 -0.76
CA GLU A 88 20.99 -15.37 -2.01
C GLU A 88 20.24 -14.07 -1.78
N CYS A 89 19.16 -14.09 -0.99
CA CYS A 89 18.45 -12.87 -0.58
C CYS A 89 19.38 -11.86 0.12
N ASP A 90 20.20 -12.32 1.07
CA ASP A 90 21.21 -11.49 1.74
C ASP A 90 22.19 -10.89 0.75
N ARG A 91 22.70 -11.69 -0.21
CA ARG A 91 23.62 -11.21 -1.26
C ARG A 91 22.99 -10.15 -2.16
N GLN A 92 21.71 -10.28 -2.44
CA GLN A 92 20.95 -9.36 -3.29
C GLN A 92 20.33 -8.18 -2.52
N ASN A 93 20.53 -8.11 -1.19
CA ASN A 93 19.98 -7.07 -0.31
C ASN A 93 18.45 -6.96 -0.40
N ILE A 94 17.76 -8.10 -0.44
CA ILE A 94 16.30 -8.25 -0.33
C ILE A 94 15.99 -9.18 0.84
N GLY A 95 14.91 -8.93 1.57
CA GLY A 95 14.51 -9.79 2.70
C GLY A 95 13.99 -11.14 2.24
N PHE A 96 14.41 -12.21 2.92
CA PHE A 96 13.85 -13.55 2.73
C PHE A 96 12.60 -13.74 3.58
N MET A 97 11.55 -14.33 2.99
CA MET A 97 10.37 -14.81 3.71
C MET A 97 9.93 -16.16 3.15
N THR A 98 9.24 -16.93 3.99
CA THR A 98 8.47 -18.07 3.53
C THR A 98 7.19 -18.25 4.36
N THR A 99 6.14 -18.77 3.74
CA THR A 99 4.95 -19.27 4.42
C THR A 99 5.19 -20.74 4.74
N CYS A 100 5.34 -21.09 6.01
CA CYS A 100 5.37 -22.47 6.47
C CYS A 100 3.94 -22.95 6.71
N PHE A 101 3.50 -23.99 6.04
CA PHE A 101 2.15 -24.53 6.16
C PHE A 101 2.03 -25.70 7.15
N ASP A 102 3.15 -26.15 7.70
CA ASP A 102 3.16 -27.18 8.74
C ASP A 102 4.19 -26.87 9.83
N VAL A 103 3.99 -27.46 11.00
CA VAL A 103 4.80 -27.18 12.21
C VAL A 103 6.25 -27.65 12.07
N ASP A 104 6.51 -28.70 11.32
CA ASP A 104 7.89 -29.20 11.16
C ASP A 104 8.74 -28.21 10.39
N TRP A 105 8.19 -27.60 9.36
CA TRP A 105 8.86 -26.57 8.59
C TRP A 105 9.04 -25.25 9.39
N VAL A 106 8.08 -24.92 10.27
CA VAL A 106 8.27 -23.80 11.23
C VAL A 106 9.49 -24.05 12.11
N GLU A 107 9.64 -25.27 12.64
CA GLU A 107 10.77 -25.62 13.50
C GLU A 107 12.11 -25.61 12.72
N GLN A 108 12.12 -26.17 11.51
CA GLN A 108 13.35 -26.31 10.72
C GLN A 108 13.89 -24.98 10.20
N LEU A 109 13.01 -24.03 9.86
CA LEU A 109 13.40 -22.78 9.22
C LEU A 109 13.38 -21.56 10.16
N ASP A 110 13.03 -21.72 11.45
CA ASP A 110 12.91 -20.59 12.38
C ASP A 110 14.15 -19.69 12.40
N SER A 111 15.36 -20.27 12.32
CA SER A 111 16.60 -19.51 12.39
C SER A 111 16.81 -18.51 11.24
N ILE A 112 16.17 -18.73 10.10
CA ILE A 112 16.30 -17.87 8.90
C ILE A 112 15.05 -17.03 8.61
N ILE A 113 13.95 -17.27 9.32
CA ILE A 113 12.70 -16.51 9.14
C ILE A 113 12.71 -15.28 10.06
N PRO A 114 12.81 -14.06 9.51
CA PRO A 114 12.80 -12.84 10.32
C PRO A 114 11.39 -12.48 10.80
N MET A 115 10.36 -12.88 10.05
CA MET A 115 8.96 -12.55 10.27
C MET A 115 8.10 -13.64 9.64
N TYR A 116 7.11 -14.13 10.36
CA TYR A 116 6.22 -15.18 9.87
C TYR A 116 5.09 -14.65 9.02
N LYS A 117 4.80 -15.34 7.91
CA LYS A 117 3.57 -15.16 7.15
C LYS A 117 2.64 -16.35 7.40
N VAL A 118 1.39 -16.06 7.70
CA VAL A 118 0.31 -17.05 7.81
C VAL A 118 -0.67 -16.81 6.64
N ALA A 119 -0.89 -17.87 5.86
CA ALA A 119 -1.84 -17.83 4.75
C ALA A 119 -3.28 -17.77 5.26
N SER A 120 -4.19 -17.22 4.44
CA SER A 120 -5.61 -17.12 4.79
C SER A 120 -6.24 -18.48 5.11
N ALA A 121 -5.84 -19.53 4.40
CA ALA A 121 -6.35 -20.88 4.62
C ALA A 121 -6.04 -21.42 6.03
N ASP A 122 -4.97 -20.92 6.66
CA ASP A 122 -4.51 -21.39 7.98
C ASP A 122 -4.96 -20.52 9.14
N ILE A 123 -5.80 -19.51 8.93
CA ILE A 123 -6.24 -18.60 10.01
C ILE A 123 -6.98 -19.36 11.15
N THR A 124 -7.55 -20.50 10.86
CA THR A 124 -8.22 -21.38 11.83
C THR A 124 -7.38 -22.60 12.22
N ASN A 125 -6.16 -22.73 11.71
CA ASN A 125 -5.22 -23.81 12.06
C ASN A 125 -4.49 -23.45 13.36
N PHE A 126 -5.16 -23.65 14.50
CA PHE A 126 -4.66 -23.22 15.81
C PHE A 126 -3.38 -23.92 16.23
N GLN A 127 -3.13 -25.15 15.76
CA GLN A 127 -1.85 -25.84 16.01
C GLN A 127 -0.68 -25.09 15.35
N LEU A 128 -0.84 -24.70 14.10
CA LEU A 128 0.19 -23.93 13.37
C LEU A 128 0.35 -22.53 13.97
N LEU A 129 -0.77 -21.85 14.26
CA LEU A 129 -0.74 -20.51 14.87
C LEU A 129 -0.03 -20.49 16.22
N GLU A 130 -0.28 -21.48 17.09
CA GLU A 130 0.40 -21.59 18.38
C GLU A 130 1.90 -21.85 18.21
N CYS A 131 2.29 -22.73 17.29
CA CYS A 131 3.68 -23.03 16.99
C CYS A 131 4.42 -21.74 16.54
N ILE A 132 3.84 -21.00 15.58
CA ILE A 132 4.40 -19.74 15.09
C ILE A 132 4.46 -18.69 16.20
N ALA A 133 3.40 -18.53 16.99
CA ALA A 133 3.35 -17.55 18.07
C ALA A 133 4.47 -17.76 19.11
N LYS A 134 4.78 -19.02 19.45
CA LYS A 134 5.85 -19.38 20.37
C LYS A 134 7.26 -19.00 19.88
N LYS A 135 7.44 -18.73 18.58
CA LYS A 135 8.70 -18.22 18.04
C LYS A 135 8.94 -16.77 18.42
N ASN A 136 7.89 -16.07 18.86
CA ASN A 136 7.94 -14.68 19.34
C ASN A 136 8.65 -13.74 18.35
N LYS A 137 8.17 -13.74 17.10
CA LYS A 137 8.61 -12.89 15.98
C LYS A 137 7.42 -12.13 15.40
N PRO A 138 7.63 -11.05 14.62
CA PRO A 138 6.53 -10.38 13.90
C PRO A 138 5.75 -11.36 13.03
N ILE A 139 4.43 -11.16 12.93
CA ILE A 139 3.52 -12.02 12.16
C ILE A 139 2.72 -11.17 11.19
N ILE A 140 2.63 -11.63 9.94
CA ILE A 140 1.69 -11.13 8.93
C ILE A 140 0.62 -12.21 8.74
N LEU A 141 -0.63 -11.87 9.05
CA LEU A 141 -1.79 -12.77 8.99
C LEU A 141 -2.74 -12.33 7.86
N SER A 142 -2.90 -13.16 6.84
CA SER A 142 -3.90 -12.95 5.79
C SER A 142 -5.28 -13.39 6.25
N THR A 143 -6.33 -12.65 5.82
CA THR A 143 -7.71 -12.79 6.34
C THR A 143 -8.74 -13.16 5.26
N GLY A 144 -8.30 -13.73 4.13
CA GLY A 144 -9.20 -14.22 3.08
C GLY A 144 -10.12 -15.34 3.61
N ALA A 145 -11.35 -15.37 3.14
CA ALA A 145 -12.41 -16.30 3.54
C ALA A 145 -12.73 -16.34 5.06
N ALA A 146 -12.13 -15.46 5.89
CA ALA A 146 -12.37 -15.44 7.32
C ALA A 146 -13.42 -14.39 7.72
N THR A 147 -14.23 -14.71 8.73
CA THR A 147 -15.10 -13.76 9.43
C THR A 147 -14.31 -12.91 10.43
N LEU A 148 -14.87 -11.78 10.87
CA LEU A 148 -14.24 -10.95 11.93
C LEU A 148 -14.07 -11.73 13.25
N LEU A 149 -14.95 -12.68 13.53
CA LEU A 149 -14.86 -13.52 14.73
C LEU A 149 -13.67 -14.49 14.65
N GLU A 150 -13.46 -15.12 13.51
CA GLU A 150 -12.30 -16.01 13.29
C GLU A 150 -10.98 -15.23 13.36
N ILE A 151 -10.94 -14.03 12.76
CA ILE A 151 -9.76 -13.13 12.87
C ILE A 151 -9.48 -12.82 14.35
N ARG A 152 -10.49 -12.43 15.12
CA ARG A 152 -10.34 -12.14 16.55
C ARG A 152 -9.84 -13.37 17.32
N SER A 153 -10.41 -14.54 17.07
CA SER A 153 -10.00 -15.79 17.72
C SER A 153 -8.54 -16.14 17.42
N ALA A 154 -8.09 -15.94 16.17
CA ALA A 154 -6.70 -16.12 15.80
C ALA A 154 -5.78 -15.12 16.53
N LEU A 155 -6.14 -13.83 16.55
CA LEU A 155 -5.38 -12.79 17.26
C LEU A 155 -5.29 -13.06 18.77
N ASP A 156 -6.38 -13.48 19.39
CA ASP A 156 -6.44 -13.83 20.82
C ASP A 156 -5.53 -15.02 21.13
N LEU A 157 -5.42 -15.99 20.21
CA LEU A 157 -4.47 -17.09 20.36
C LEU A 157 -3.04 -16.61 20.22
N LEU A 158 -2.73 -15.86 19.17
CA LEU A 158 -1.37 -15.34 18.93
C LEU A 158 -0.87 -14.50 20.11
N ALA A 159 -1.72 -13.64 20.66
CA ALA A 159 -1.38 -12.76 21.80
C ALA A 159 -1.02 -13.51 23.11
N LYS A 160 -1.38 -14.79 23.24
CA LYS A 160 -1.00 -15.58 24.42
C LYS A 160 0.48 -15.91 24.45
N PHE A 161 1.15 -15.99 23.30
CA PHE A 161 2.51 -16.50 23.18
C PHE A 161 3.45 -15.55 22.44
N ASN A 162 2.92 -14.50 21.79
CA ASN A 162 3.70 -13.56 20.97
C ASN A 162 3.51 -12.12 21.45
N SER A 163 4.63 -11.44 21.71
CA SER A 163 4.66 -10.03 22.14
C SER A 163 4.88 -9.05 20.98
N HIS A 164 5.20 -9.54 19.78
CA HIS A 164 5.41 -8.71 18.60
C HIS A 164 4.09 -8.32 17.95
N PRO A 165 4.05 -7.19 17.23
CA PRO A 165 2.84 -6.76 16.51
C PRO A 165 2.45 -7.75 15.42
N VAL A 166 1.13 -7.90 15.22
CA VAL A 166 0.55 -8.63 14.09
C VAL A 166 0.09 -7.63 13.04
N THR A 167 0.43 -7.89 11.77
CA THR A 167 -0.10 -7.16 10.62
C THR A 167 -1.23 -7.98 9.99
N LEU A 168 -2.39 -7.37 9.73
CA LEU A 168 -3.50 -8.02 9.04
C LEU A 168 -3.51 -7.66 7.56
N LEU A 169 -3.50 -8.66 6.68
CA LEU A 169 -3.73 -8.44 5.25
C LEU A 169 -5.17 -8.75 4.88
N HIS A 170 -5.88 -7.78 4.31
CA HIS A 170 -7.06 -8.11 3.51
C HIS A 170 -6.62 -8.98 2.33
N CYS A 171 -7.42 -9.99 2.03
CA CYS A 171 -7.14 -10.96 0.99
C CYS A 171 -8.46 -11.59 0.52
N VAL A 172 -8.49 -12.09 -0.71
CA VAL A 172 -9.58 -12.92 -1.23
C VAL A 172 -8.98 -14.21 -1.76
N LEU A 173 -9.49 -15.36 -1.29
CA LEU A 173 -9.05 -16.70 -1.70
C LEU A 173 -9.69 -17.15 -3.02
N ASN A 174 -9.59 -16.33 -4.04
CA ASN A 174 -9.94 -16.64 -5.42
C ASN A 174 -8.74 -16.37 -6.32
N TYR A 175 -8.38 -17.31 -7.16
CA TYR A 175 -7.19 -17.29 -8.02
C TYR A 175 -7.59 -17.48 -9.49
N PRO A 176 -7.69 -16.40 -10.30
CA PRO A 176 -7.57 -14.99 -9.91
C PRO A 176 -8.84 -14.45 -9.22
N THR A 177 -8.71 -13.39 -8.45
CA THR A 177 -9.86 -12.66 -7.92
C THR A 177 -10.42 -11.74 -9.01
N PRO A 178 -11.70 -11.86 -9.43
CA PRO A 178 -12.34 -10.88 -10.28
C PRO A 178 -12.39 -9.50 -9.59
N ALA A 179 -12.28 -8.41 -10.37
CA ALA A 179 -12.21 -7.06 -9.81
C ALA A 179 -13.43 -6.71 -8.93
N GLU A 180 -14.63 -7.16 -9.33
CA GLU A 180 -15.88 -6.98 -8.57
C GLU A 180 -15.89 -7.70 -7.22
N ASN A 181 -15.05 -8.73 -7.06
CA ASN A 181 -14.92 -9.52 -5.84
C ASN A 181 -13.73 -9.12 -4.95
N ALA A 182 -12.89 -8.16 -5.39
CA ALA A 182 -11.71 -7.72 -4.63
C ALA A 182 -12.07 -7.14 -3.24
N ALA A 183 -13.29 -6.65 -3.07
CA ALA A 183 -13.89 -6.23 -1.79
C ALA A 183 -12.99 -5.31 -0.94
N LEU A 184 -12.23 -4.41 -1.57
CA LEU A 184 -11.20 -3.59 -0.92
C LEU A 184 -11.74 -2.71 0.22
N GLY A 185 -13.05 -2.38 0.19
CA GLY A 185 -13.72 -1.68 1.30
C GLY A 185 -13.59 -2.41 2.64
N ARG A 186 -13.31 -3.71 2.64
CA ARG A 186 -13.08 -4.49 3.85
C ARG A 186 -11.85 -4.04 4.64
N ILE A 187 -10.87 -3.41 4.00
CA ILE A 187 -9.70 -2.82 4.67
C ILE A 187 -10.16 -1.80 5.72
N LYS A 188 -11.16 -0.96 5.40
CA LYS A 188 -11.74 0.00 6.36
C LYS A 188 -12.45 -0.71 7.52
N VAL A 189 -13.18 -1.79 7.22
CA VAL A 189 -13.85 -2.60 8.26
C VAL A 189 -12.82 -3.23 9.20
N LEU A 190 -11.68 -3.69 8.66
CA LEU A 190 -10.57 -4.21 9.48
C LEU A 190 -9.93 -3.08 10.31
N ALA A 191 -9.76 -1.87 9.76
CA ALA A 191 -9.27 -0.71 10.49
C ALA A 191 -10.15 -0.37 11.70
N ASP A 192 -11.47 -0.33 11.49
CA ASP A 192 -12.45 -0.02 12.54
C ASP A 192 -12.52 -1.14 13.60
N SER A 193 -12.37 -2.41 13.17
CA SER A 193 -12.47 -3.57 14.06
C SER A 193 -11.19 -3.84 14.86
N PHE A 194 -10.03 -3.42 14.34
CA PHE A 194 -8.69 -3.68 14.89
C PHE A 194 -7.79 -2.43 14.77
N PRO A 195 -8.14 -1.31 15.43
CA PRO A 195 -7.54 0.01 15.20
C PRO A 195 -6.06 0.13 15.55
N ASN A 196 -5.52 -0.82 16.32
CA ASN A 196 -4.12 -0.79 16.77
C ASN A 196 -3.19 -1.67 15.90
N LEU A 197 -3.72 -2.29 14.85
CA LEU A 197 -2.95 -3.18 13.99
C LEU A 197 -2.59 -2.48 12.67
N THR A 198 -1.39 -2.79 12.17
CA THR A 198 -1.02 -2.44 10.80
C THR A 198 -1.87 -3.25 9.82
N LEU A 199 -2.37 -2.58 8.79
CA LEU A 199 -3.17 -3.23 7.75
C LEU A 199 -2.39 -3.32 6.44
N GLY A 200 -2.75 -4.32 5.66
CA GLY A 200 -2.19 -4.52 4.33
C GLY A 200 -3.19 -5.19 3.39
N TYR A 201 -2.69 -5.53 2.22
CA TYR A 201 -3.45 -6.18 1.17
C TYR A 201 -2.60 -7.24 0.46
N SER A 202 -3.11 -8.47 0.39
CA SER A 202 -2.55 -9.54 -0.44
C SER A 202 -3.42 -9.67 -1.69
N ASP A 203 -2.87 -9.32 -2.85
CA ASP A 203 -3.59 -9.16 -4.10
C ASP A 203 -3.53 -10.43 -4.97
N HIS A 204 -4.70 -10.96 -5.31
CA HIS A 204 -4.88 -12.07 -6.26
C HIS A 204 -5.63 -11.67 -7.53
N THR A 205 -5.80 -10.37 -7.81
CA THR A 205 -6.40 -9.93 -9.08
C THR A 205 -5.44 -10.18 -10.25
N LYS A 206 -5.97 -10.20 -11.47
CA LYS A 206 -5.13 -10.29 -12.68
C LYS A 206 -4.24 -9.04 -12.80
N PRO A 207 -3.05 -9.13 -13.42
CA PRO A 207 -2.09 -8.03 -13.52
C PRO A 207 -2.68 -6.72 -14.07
N LYS A 208 -3.65 -6.81 -14.98
CA LYS A 208 -4.34 -5.63 -15.54
C LYS A 208 -5.13 -4.82 -14.51
N ASP A 209 -5.65 -5.48 -13.47
CA ASP A 209 -6.48 -4.87 -12.42
C ASP A 209 -5.68 -4.58 -11.15
N SER A 210 -4.54 -5.26 -10.97
CA SER A 210 -3.73 -5.22 -9.74
C SER A 210 -3.23 -3.82 -9.39
N SER A 211 -2.78 -3.04 -10.38
CA SER A 211 -2.27 -1.68 -10.12
C SER A 211 -3.33 -0.80 -9.50
N GLN A 212 -4.58 -0.89 -9.97
CA GLN A 212 -5.71 -0.14 -9.42
C GLN A 212 -6.09 -0.67 -8.04
N ALA A 213 -6.13 -2.00 -7.87
CA ALA A 213 -6.49 -2.63 -6.59
C ALA A 213 -5.49 -2.25 -5.48
N ILE A 214 -4.19 -2.37 -5.74
CA ILE A 214 -3.13 -2.05 -4.78
C ILE A 214 -3.14 -0.55 -4.44
N GLN A 215 -3.30 0.34 -5.44
CA GLN A 215 -3.41 1.78 -5.22
C GLN A 215 -4.63 2.13 -4.35
N MET A 216 -5.77 1.49 -4.62
CA MET A 216 -6.99 1.67 -3.83
C MET A 216 -6.82 1.15 -2.39
N ALA A 217 -6.15 0.01 -2.22
CA ALA A 217 -5.82 -0.52 -0.90
C ALA A 217 -4.91 0.44 -0.10
N TYR A 218 -3.90 1.04 -0.76
CA TYR A 218 -3.06 2.08 -0.17
C TYR A 218 -3.90 3.25 0.34
N ASN A 219 -4.82 3.77 -0.48
CA ASN A 219 -5.71 4.87 -0.12
C ASN A 219 -6.69 4.52 1.02
N PHE A 220 -6.97 3.23 1.23
CA PHE A 220 -7.78 2.74 2.35
C PHE A 220 -6.96 2.46 3.62
N GLY A 221 -5.68 2.78 3.62
CA GLY A 221 -4.80 2.68 4.78
C GLY A 221 -3.94 1.42 4.84
N ALA A 222 -3.92 0.60 3.79
CA ALA A 222 -2.97 -0.51 3.71
C ALA A 222 -1.53 0.02 3.60
N ARG A 223 -0.61 -0.61 4.34
CA ARG A 223 0.82 -0.27 4.36
C ARG A 223 1.73 -1.49 4.16
N VAL A 224 1.17 -2.69 4.06
CA VAL A 224 1.89 -3.91 3.69
C VAL A 224 1.18 -4.52 2.49
N PHE A 225 1.91 -4.74 1.41
CA PHE A 225 1.38 -5.28 0.16
C PHE A 225 2.07 -6.58 -0.19
N GLU A 226 1.29 -7.54 -0.65
CA GLU A 226 1.78 -8.82 -1.16
C GLU A 226 1.18 -9.06 -2.55
N LYS A 227 2.01 -9.47 -3.50
CA LYS A 227 1.60 -9.83 -4.86
C LYS A 227 2.39 -11.01 -5.36
N HIS A 228 1.72 -11.97 -5.96
CA HIS A 228 2.39 -13.08 -6.65
C HIS A 228 3.36 -12.58 -7.70
N PHE A 229 4.50 -13.25 -7.80
CA PHE A 229 5.63 -12.88 -8.63
C PHE A 229 6.13 -14.07 -9.44
N THR A 230 6.47 -13.84 -10.69
CA THR A 230 6.94 -14.89 -11.61
C THR A 230 8.09 -14.42 -12.47
N TRP A 231 8.94 -15.37 -12.84
CA TRP A 231 9.99 -15.15 -13.84
C TRP A 231 9.43 -14.99 -15.25
N ASN A 232 8.23 -15.50 -15.54
CA ASN A 232 7.57 -15.41 -16.84
C ASN A 232 6.05 -15.36 -16.70
N THR A 233 5.47 -14.21 -17.04
CA THR A 233 4.01 -14.00 -17.00
C THR A 233 3.23 -14.76 -18.06
N LEU A 234 3.92 -15.40 -19.02
CA LEU A 234 3.33 -16.24 -20.05
C LEU A 234 3.45 -17.75 -19.74
N ALA A 235 4.08 -18.10 -18.62
CA ALA A 235 4.13 -19.48 -18.17
C ALA A 235 2.72 -19.98 -17.81
N THR A 236 2.49 -21.27 -18.03
CA THR A 236 1.18 -21.91 -17.77
C THR A 236 1.21 -22.70 -16.49
N GLY A 237 0.05 -22.84 -15.88
CA GLY A 237 -0.10 -23.55 -14.61
C GLY A 237 0.28 -22.71 -13.40
N ASN A 238 0.11 -23.29 -12.21
CA ASN A 238 0.46 -22.68 -10.95
C ASN A 238 -0.11 -21.26 -10.77
N ASP A 239 0.67 -20.34 -10.21
CA ASP A 239 0.25 -18.96 -9.92
C ASP A 239 0.73 -17.92 -10.95
N HIS A 240 1.32 -18.37 -12.08
CA HIS A 240 1.90 -17.48 -13.09
C HIS A 240 0.91 -16.49 -13.69
N TYR A 241 -0.31 -16.93 -13.99
CA TYR A 241 -1.34 -16.18 -14.73
C TYR A 241 -1.90 -14.96 -13.97
N HIS A 242 -1.71 -14.89 -12.66
CA HIS A 242 -2.12 -13.73 -11.85
C HIS A 242 -0.92 -13.04 -11.17
N SER A 243 0.29 -13.42 -11.53
CA SER A 243 1.53 -12.87 -10.97
C SER A 243 2.03 -11.63 -11.73
N PHE A 244 2.77 -10.78 -11.03
CA PHE A 244 3.62 -9.78 -11.69
C PHE A 244 4.94 -10.39 -12.16
N GLY A 245 5.43 -9.89 -13.29
CA GLY A 245 6.83 -9.99 -13.65
C GLY A 245 7.65 -8.83 -13.06
N GLU A 246 8.96 -8.83 -13.36
CA GLU A 246 9.88 -7.78 -12.87
C GLU A 246 9.44 -6.36 -13.27
N ILE A 247 8.95 -6.17 -14.50
CA ILE A 247 8.55 -4.86 -15.02
C ILE A 247 7.31 -4.32 -14.30
N GLU A 248 6.27 -5.16 -14.15
CA GLU A 248 5.02 -4.78 -13.47
C GLU A 248 5.28 -4.47 -12.00
N ALA A 249 6.06 -5.30 -11.32
CA ALA A 249 6.44 -5.09 -9.92
C ALA A 249 7.21 -3.77 -9.73
N THR A 250 8.20 -3.50 -10.57
CA THR A 250 8.99 -2.26 -10.53
C THR A 250 8.10 -1.03 -10.70
N LYS A 251 7.20 -1.06 -11.70
CA LYS A 251 6.27 0.05 -11.95
C LYS A 251 5.30 0.27 -10.79
N MET A 252 4.78 -0.81 -10.21
CA MET A 252 3.84 -0.73 -9.09
C MET A 252 4.50 -0.14 -7.85
N ILE A 253 5.69 -0.62 -7.49
CA ILE A 253 6.43 -0.12 -6.33
C ILE A 253 6.81 1.36 -6.52
N ALA A 254 7.24 1.75 -7.72
CA ALA A 254 7.51 3.16 -8.02
C ALA A 254 6.25 4.03 -7.92
N SER A 255 5.09 3.51 -8.37
CA SER A 255 3.81 4.20 -8.25
C SER A 255 3.40 4.42 -6.78
N LEU A 256 3.57 3.42 -5.92
CA LEU A 256 3.29 3.56 -4.48
C LEU A 256 4.25 4.55 -3.80
N LYS A 257 5.54 4.56 -4.16
CA LYS A 257 6.50 5.56 -3.66
C LYS A 257 6.09 6.97 -4.04
N ASN A 258 5.59 7.16 -5.26
CA ASN A 258 5.07 8.46 -5.68
C ASN A 258 3.78 8.84 -4.93
N ALA A 259 2.90 7.86 -4.67
CA ALA A 259 1.68 8.10 -3.89
C ALA A 259 1.99 8.54 -2.46
N ALA A 260 2.98 7.91 -1.80
CA ALA A 260 3.45 8.29 -0.47
C ALA A 260 3.98 9.73 -0.44
N VAL A 261 4.76 10.12 -1.46
CA VAL A 261 5.22 11.53 -1.59
C VAL A 261 4.06 12.51 -1.79
N MET A 262 3.01 12.11 -2.54
CA MET A 262 1.83 12.95 -2.78
C MET A 262 0.90 13.02 -1.56
N GLU A 263 0.90 12.01 -0.69
CA GLU A 263 0.13 11.98 0.56
C GLU A 263 0.73 12.91 1.63
N ASP A 264 2.06 13.14 1.57
CA ASP A 264 2.76 13.95 2.56
C ASP A 264 2.27 15.40 2.55
N PHE A 265 1.94 15.92 3.74
CA PHE A 265 1.39 17.24 3.92
C PHE A 265 2.01 17.97 5.11
N ASP A 266 2.55 19.15 4.83
CA ASP A 266 2.97 20.14 5.83
C ASP A 266 2.41 21.52 5.46
N GLU A 267 1.63 22.13 6.35
CA GLU A 267 0.93 23.39 6.11
C GLU A 267 1.89 24.53 5.72
N ALA A 268 3.04 24.64 6.37
CA ALA A 268 4.00 25.69 6.09
C ALA A 268 4.61 25.54 4.70
N SER A 269 5.00 24.32 4.32
CA SER A 269 5.51 23.99 2.99
C SER A 269 4.43 24.16 1.92
N PHE A 270 3.19 23.75 2.18
CA PHE A 270 2.07 23.93 1.27
C PHE A 270 1.85 25.41 0.92
N VAL A 271 1.83 26.28 1.93
CA VAL A 271 1.69 27.74 1.71
C VAL A 271 2.93 28.32 1.00
N LYS A 272 4.13 27.93 1.44
CA LYS A 272 5.42 28.40 0.86
C LYS A 272 5.54 28.06 -0.62
N ASN A 273 5.16 26.86 -1.02
CA ASN A 273 5.23 26.40 -2.42
C ASN A 273 4.27 27.16 -3.34
N GLN A 274 3.33 27.93 -2.80
CA GLN A 274 2.32 28.70 -3.55
C GLN A 274 2.53 30.23 -3.43
N VAL A 275 3.68 30.69 -2.94
CA VAL A 275 3.96 32.13 -2.76
C VAL A 275 3.74 32.91 -4.06
N SER A 276 4.21 32.39 -5.20
CA SER A 276 4.02 33.04 -6.50
C SER A 276 2.52 33.19 -6.85
N ALA A 277 1.73 32.12 -6.68
CA ALA A 277 0.31 32.18 -6.94
C ALA A 277 -0.42 33.13 -5.97
N ARG A 278 -0.02 33.16 -4.70
CA ARG A 278 -0.55 34.11 -3.71
C ARG A 278 -0.26 35.57 -4.09
N SER A 279 0.98 35.84 -4.59
CA SER A 279 1.42 37.19 -4.94
C SER A 279 0.83 37.70 -6.25
N PHE A 280 0.49 36.82 -7.20
CA PHE A 280 0.07 37.28 -8.52
C PHE A 280 -1.37 36.85 -8.91
N ALA A 281 -1.91 35.78 -8.36
CA ALA A 281 -3.24 35.28 -8.74
C ALA A 281 -4.36 35.71 -7.76
N ARG A 282 -4.05 36.08 -6.54
CA ARG A 282 -5.03 36.66 -5.62
C ARG A 282 -5.43 38.06 -6.09
N ARG A 283 -6.52 38.58 -5.55
CA ARG A 283 -7.04 39.89 -5.91
C ARG A 283 -6.81 40.92 -4.80
N GLY A 284 -6.39 42.12 -5.19
CA GLY A 284 -6.50 43.33 -4.39
C GLY A 284 -7.75 44.14 -4.76
N LEU A 285 -8.02 45.22 -4.06
CA LEU A 285 -9.13 46.12 -4.31
C LEU A 285 -8.65 47.33 -5.10
N TYR A 286 -9.31 47.62 -6.20
CA TYR A 286 -8.96 48.68 -7.15
C TYR A 286 -10.10 49.65 -7.38
N ALA A 287 -9.79 50.89 -7.70
CA ALA A 287 -10.77 51.92 -8.01
C ALA A 287 -11.35 51.74 -9.43
N VAL A 288 -12.67 51.68 -9.57
CA VAL A 288 -13.37 51.55 -10.86
C VAL A 288 -13.28 52.85 -11.69
N LYS A 289 -13.07 53.99 -11.04
CA LYS A 289 -12.96 55.33 -11.62
C LYS A 289 -12.04 56.20 -10.79
N LYS A 290 -11.64 57.36 -11.32
CA LYS A 290 -10.93 58.36 -10.53
C LYS A 290 -11.81 58.83 -9.34
N LEU A 291 -11.27 58.83 -8.13
CA LEU A 291 -11.87 59.29 -6.91
C LEU A 291 -11.06 60.46 -6.31
N THR A 292 -11.70 61.46 -5.74
CA THR A 292 -11.04 62.64 -5.16
C THR A 292 -10.96 62.56 -3.64
N ALA A 293 -9.98 63.29 -3.09
CA ALA A 293 -9.87 63.45 -1.64
C ALA A 293 -11.24 63.88 -1.00
N GLY A 294 -11.56 63.30 0.14
CA GLY A 294 -12.84 63.53 0.82
C GLY A 294 -13.98 62.60 0.39
N HIS A 295 -13.83 61.85 -0.71
CA HIS A 295 -14.82 60.87 -1.17
C HIS A 295 -14.98 59.72 -0.14
N VAL A 296 -16.21 59.32 0.12
CA VAL A 296 -16.54 58.14 0.96
C VAL A 296 -16.76 56.95 0.05
N ILE A 297 -15.95 55.90 0.22
CA ILE A 297 -15.95 54.70 -0.64
C ILE A 297 -17.27 53.95 -0.54
N THR A 298 -17.84 53.65 -1.68
CA THR A 298 -19.01 52.77 -1.85
C THR A 298 -18.66 51.51 -2.57
N ALA A 299 -19.55 50.49 -2.55
CA ALA A 299 -19.36 49.25 -3.23
C ALA A 299 -19.17 49.40 -4.76
N ASN A 300 -19.77 50.45 -5.35
CA ASN A 300 -19.67 50.74 -6.80
C ASN A 300 -18.35 51.42 -7.19
N ASP A 301 -17.52 51.82 -6.24
CA ASP A 301 -16.22 52.42 -6.47
C ASP A 301 -15.08 51.38 -6.52
N VAL A 302 -15.38 50.12 -6.14
CA VAL A 302 -14.36 49.07 -5.87
C VAL A 302 -14.56 47.88 -6.79
N ILE A 303 -13.48 47.43 -7.41
CA ILE A 303 -13.42 46.20 -8.18
C ILE A 303 -12.24 45.34 -7.71
N PRO A 304 -12.44 44.02 -7.45
CA PRO A 304 -11.35 43.11 -7.10
C PRO A 304 -10.58 42.69 -8.37
N LEU A 305 -9.34 43.15 -8.53
CA LEU A 305 -8.46 42.79 -9.66
C LEU A 305 -7.17 42.10 -9.17
N ARG A 306 -6.44 41.49 -10.09
CA ARG A 306 -5.07 40.94 -9.88
C ARG A 306 -4.03 41.97 -10.31
N PRO A 307 -2.88 42.02 -9.63
CA PRO A 307 -2.49 41.31 -8.41
C PRO A 307 -2.94 42.03 -7.13
N PRO A 308 -2.83 41.40 -5.94
CA PRO A 308 -2.91 42.12 -4.66
C PRO A 308 -1.64 42.97 -4.46
N ILE A 309 -1.72 44.06 -3.69
CA ILE A 309 -0.61 44.96 -3.43
C ILE A 309 0.13 44.66 -2.11
N GLY A 310 -0.02 43.47 -1.58
CA GLY A 310 0.56 43.07 -0.30
C GLY A 310 0.02 43.89 0.87
N GLU A 311 0.85 44.17 1.85
CA GLU A 311 0.44 44.85 3.10
C GLU A 311 0.09 46.33 2.93
N GLU A 312 0.61 46.97 1.88
CA GLU A 312 0.37 48.38 1.56
C GLU A 312 -1.03 48.64 1.00
N GLY A 313 -1.66 47.61 0.40
CA GLY A 313 -2.98 47.69 -0.21
C GLY A 313 -4.04 46.94 0.57
N PHE A 314 -5.29 47.02 0.09
CA PHE A 314 -6.40 46.22 0.59
C PHE A 314 -6.53 44.93 -0.22
N GLY A 315 -6.51 43.79 0.46
CA GLY A 315 -6.81 42.49 -0.14
C GLY A 315 -8.31 42.34 -0.46
N GLY A 316 -8.65 41.41 -1.35
CA GLY A 316 -10.04 41.16 -1.70
C GLY A 316 -10.97 40.78 -0.53
N ASN A 317 -10.41 40.17 0.50
CA ASN A 317 -11.11 39.83 1.75
C ASN A 317 -11.43 41.02 2.67
N GLU A 318 -10.82 42.20 2.41
CA GLU A 318 -11.02 43.43 3.16
C GLU A 318 -12.04 44.36 2.46
N PHE A 319 -12.82 43.83 1.52
CA PHE A 319 -13.81 44.63 0.77
C PHE A 319 -14.76 45.38 1.67
N PHE A 320 -15.35 44.75 2.70
CA PHE A 320 -16.29 45.38 3.61
C PHE A 320 -15.60 46.35 4.56
N ASP A 321 -14.33 46.14 4.86
CA ASP A 321 -13.56 47.06 5.72
C ASP A 321 -13.19 48.36 4.96
N LEU A 322 -13.16 48.31 3.62
CA LEU A 322 -12.88 49.47 2.77
C LEU A 322 -14.10 50.36 2.57
N ILE A 323 -15.31 49.76 2.47
CA ILE A 323 -16.56 50.51 2.28
C ILE A 323 -16.86 51.44 3.47
N GLY A 324 -17.21 52.68 3.15
CA GLY A 324 -17.49 53.73 4.16
C GLY A 324 -16.26 54.51 4.63
N LYS A 325 -15.04 54.07 4.27
CA LYS A 325 -13.83 54.88 4.58
C LYS A 325 -13.79 56.13 3.72
N ARG A 326 -13.18 57.20 4.27
CA ARG A 326 -13.04 58.49 3.60
C ARG A 326 -11.59 58.65 3.11
N LEU A 327 -11.42 59.00 1.83
CA LEU A 327 -10.13 59.27 1.23
C LEU A 327 -9.51 60.57 1.76
N ASN A 328 -8.21 60.55 2.06
CA ASN A 328 -7.42 61.75 2.34
C ASN A 328 -6.68 62.29 1.15
N SER A 329 -6.63 61.52 0.04
CA SER A 329 -5.97 61.88 -1.20
C SER A 329 -6.70 61.34 -2.43
N ASP A 330 -6.39 61.87 -3.64
CA ASP A 330 -6.96 61.39 -4.88
C ASP A 330 -6.48 59.96 -5.20
N VAL A 331 -7.37 59.14 -5.74
CA VAL A 331 -7.08 57.78 -6.22
C VAL A 331 -7.38 57.72 -7.73
N PRO A 332 -6.39 57.44 -8.60
CA PRO A 332 -6.64 57.30 -10.05
C PRO A 332 -7.56 56.09 -10.34
N GLU A 333 -8.22 56.12 -11.50
CA GLU A 333 -8.87 54.97 -12.06
C GLU A 333 -7.89 53.81 -12.28
N ASP A 334 -8.35 52.58 -12.12
CA ASP A 334 -7.58 51.33 -12.25
C ASP A 334 -6.36 51.27 -11.32
N SER A 335 -6.37 52.04 -10.22
CA SER A 335 -5.32 52.03 -9.20
C SER A 335 -5.77 51.24 -7.96
N PRO A 336 -4.82 50.53 -7.31
CA PRO A 336 -5.15 49.81 -6.07
C PRO A 336 -5.46 50.79 -4.93
N PHE A 337 -6.39 50.45 -4.05
CA PHE A 337 -6.56 51.17 -2.80
C PHE A 337 -5.42 50.87 -1.84
N LEU A 338 -4.57 51.88 -1.59
CA LEU A 338 -3.50 51.78 -0.63
C LEU A 338 -3.96 52.26 0.75
N ARG A 339 -3.41 51.68 1.82
CA ARG A 339 -3.72 52.08 3.20
C ARG A 339 -3.38 53.56 3.46
N SER A 340 -2.34 54.07 2.79
CA SER A 340 -1.91 55.46 2.86
C SER A 340 -2.94 56.48 2.33
N TYR A 341 -3.95 56.03 1.57
CA TYR A 341 -5.04 56.90 1.09
C TYR A 341 -6.13 57.15 2.16
N PHE A 342 -5.98 56.56 3.32
CA PHE A 342 -6.91 56.68 4.42
C PHE A 342 -6.19 57.16 5.70
N ALA A 343 -6.92 57.86 6.59
CA ALA A 343 -6.39 58.34 7.83
C ALA A 343 -6.29 57.26 8.89
#